data_1d7aceb0888aac6350a8590369b2fffa
#
_entry.id   1d7aceb0888aac6350a8590369b2fffa
#
_cell.length_a   1.000
_cell.length_b   1.000
_cell.length_c   1.000
_cell.angle_alpha   90.00
_cell.angle_beta   90.00
_cell.angle_gamma   90.00
#
_symmetry.space_group_name_H-M   'P 1'
#
loop_
_entity.id
_entity.type
_entity.pdbx_description
1 polymer ?
#
loop_
_entity_poly.entity_id
_entity_poly.type
_entity_poly.pdbx_seq_one_letter_code
_entity_poly.pdbx_strand_id
1 'polypeptide(L)'
;MIIPTIPAGSELRVQGEHGPIPIPFEAVMAYHGHGALAMLALIFQGLRGALARLETDGAPIPRGELSVVSGHPGPGVRDAFEFVTRAVTRGCYKVELSLPEARFSKAADKSYSFWLTRGQRRVQAVLREGVLPPEFFALLGDPAPQAQRQHARLRARIAERVLGQAPEELFVFDGPGQSASAA
;
A
#
# COMPACT_ATOMS: atom_id res chain seq x y z
N MET A 1 12.14 -19.49 -5.70
CA MET A 1 11.20 -18.52 -5.10
C MET A 1 12.02 -17.59 -4.23
N ILE A 2 11.88 -16.27 -4.38
CA ILE A 2 12.61 -15.28 -3.58
C ILE A 2 11.62 -14.74 -2.55
N ILE A 3 11.89 -15.03 -1.28
CA ILE A 3 11.08 -14.56 -0.15
C ILE A 3 11.85 -13.39 0.49
N PRO A 4 11.23 -12.21 0.65
CA PRO A 4 11.87 -11.08 1.34
C PRO A 4 12.02 -11.40 2.83
N THR A 5 13.05 -10.86 3.45
CA THR A 5 13.14 -10.82 4.91
C THR A 5 12.13 -9.81 5.44
N ILE A 6 11.19 -10.26 6.26
CA ILE A 6 10.13 -9.42 6.81
C ILE A 6 10.54 -8.99 8.23
N PRO A 7 10.66 -7.68 8.51
CA PRO A 7 10.98 -7.20 9.84
C PRO A 7 9.91 -7.61 10.86
N ALA A 8 10.32 -7.96 12.07
CA ALA A 8 9.39 -8.24 13.17
C ALA A 8 8.46 -7.03 13.40
N GLY A 9 7.18 -7.29 13.61
CA GLY A 9 6.18 -6.24 13.82
C GLY A 9 5.65 -5.58 12.55
N SER A 10 5.91 -6.14 11.35
CA SER A 10 5.26 -5.74 10.10
C SER A 10 3.78 -6.17 10.12
N GLU A 11 2.99 -5.49 10.94
CA GLU A 11 1.57 -5.78 11.19
C GLU A 11 0.72 -4.51 11.07
N LEU A 12 -0.46 -4.63 10.49
CA LEU A 12 -1.55 -3.66 10.54
C LEU A 12 -2.65 -4.18 11.47
N ARG A 13 -3.47 -3.27 11.97
CA ARG A 13 -4.67 -3.62 12.73
C ARG A 13 -5.90 -2.92 12.17
N VAL A 14 -6.97 -3.67 12.02
CA VAL A 14 -8.29 -3.17 11.69
C VAL A 14 -9.31 -3.79 12.65
N GLN A 15 -10.44 -3.12 12.85
CA GLN A 15 -11.53 -3.68 13.63
C GLN A 15 -12.42 -4.53 12.74
N GLY A 16 -12.58 -5.79 13.10
CA GLY A 16 -13.57 -6.70 12.54
C GLY A 16 -14.88 -6.70 13.35
N GLU A 17 -15.81 -7.55 12.93
CA GLU A 17 -17.12 -7.69 13.60
C GLU A 17 -16.99 -8.19 15.05
N HIS A 18 -16.04 -9.11 15.31
CA HIS A 18 -15.87 -9.77 16.59
C HIS A 18 -14.61 -9.33 17.36
N GLY A 19 -13.95 -8.27 16.94
CA GLY A 19 -12.75 -7.75 17.59
C GLY A 19 -11.67 -7.27 16.63
N PRO A 20 -10.53 -6.80 17.17
CA PRO A 20 -9.38 -6.39 16.36
C PRO A 20 -8.80 -7.57 15.56
N ILE A 21 -8.48 -7.30 14.30
CA ILE A 21 -7.85 -8.27 13.39
C ILE A 21 -6.42 -7.80 13.14
N PRO A 22 -5.40 -8.55 13.63
CA PRO A 22 -4.03 -8.33 13.24
C PRO A 22 -3.82 -8.85 11.81
N ILE A 23 -3.16 -8.07 10.98
CA ILE A 23 -2.86 -8.41 9.59
C ILE A 23 -1.35 -8.32 9.39
N PRO A 24 -0.61 -9.43 9.51
CA PRO A 24 0.80 -9.44 9.19
C PRO A 24 1.03 -9.37 7.68
N PHE A 25 2.15 -8.79 7.26
CA PHE A 25 2.48 -8.66 5.84
C PHE A 25 2.51 -10.01 5.11
N GLU A 26 2.94 -11.06 5.79
CA GLU A 26 2.97 -12.43 5.27
C GLU A 26 1.59 -12.91 4.81
N ALA A 27 0.53 -12.50 5.51
CA ALA A 27 -0.83 -12.86 5.13
C ALA A 27 -1.27 -12.15 3.83
N VAL A 28 -0.89 -10.88 3.66
CA VAL A 28 -1.13 -10.13 2.41
C VAL A 28 -0.35 -10.75 1.25
N MET A 29 0.91 -11.11 1.50
CA MET A 29 1.76 -11.78 0.53
C MET A 29 1.21 -13.15 0.14
N ALA A 30 0.72 -13.95 1.10
CA ALA A 30 0.13 -15.25 0.85
C ALA A 30 -1.17 -15.15 0.03
N TYR A 31 -1.96 -14.10 0.27
CA TYR A 31 -3.21 -13.86 -0.46
C TYR A 31 -2.98 -13.57 -1.94
N HIS A 32 -2.01 -12.71 -2.29
CA HIS A 32 -1.71 -12.35 -3.67
C HIS A 32 -0.73 -13.30 -4.35
N GLY A 33 0.19 -13.89 -3.59
CA GLY A 33 1.38 -14.58 -4.10
C GLY A 33 2.58 -13.63 -4.26
N HIS A 34 3.69 -14.19 -4.76
CA HIS A 34 5.00 -13.50 -4.75
C HIS A 34 5.24 -12.60 -5.97
N GLY A 35 4.24 -12.44 -6.85
CA GLY A 35 4.42 -11.73 -8.12
C GLY A 35 4.58 -10.20 -8.00
N ALA A 36 4.08 -9.57 -6.94
CA ALA A 36 4.00 -8.11 -6.81
C ALA A 36 4.59 -7.57 -5.49
N LEU A 37 5.61 -8.24 -4.93
CA LEU A 37 6.14 -7.98 -3.58
C LEU A 37 6.39 -6.49 -3.28
N ALA A 38 7.02 -5.75 -4.20
CA ALA A 38 7.27 -4.31 -4.02
C ALA A 38 5.97 -3.51 -3.84
N MET A 39 4.97 -3.78 -4.66
CA MET A 39 3.69 -3.07 -4.59
C MET A 39 2.88 -3.47 -3.36
N LEU A 40 2.90 -4.75 -2.99
CA LEU A 40 2.27 -5.22 -1.74
C LEU A 40 2.85 -4.50 -0.52
N ALA A 41 4.19 -4.43 -0.42
CA ALA A 41 4.87 -3.75 0.69
C ALA A 41 4.59 -2.24 0.71
N LEU A 42 4.58 -1.58 -0.45
CA LEU A 42 4.26 -0.16 -0.56
C LEU A 42 2.82 0.12 -0.11
N ILE A 43 1.83 -0.63 -0.61
CA ILE A 43 0.44 -0.42 -0.20
C ILE A 43 0.26 -0.75 1.29
N PHE A 44 0.93 -1.78 1.79
CA PHE A 44 0.90 -2.12 3.21
C PHE A 44 1.38 -0.96 4.09
N GLN A 45 2.53 -0.36 3.78
CA GLN A 45 3.07 0.78 4.52
C GLN A 45 2.24 2.06 4.30
N GLY A 46 1.76 2.29 3.10
CA GLY A 46 0.84 3.40 2.82
C GLY A 46 -0.45 3.31 3.64
N LEU A 47 -1.04 2.11 3.74
CA LEU A 47 -2.20 1.83 4.59
C LEU A 47 -1.87 2.02 6.07
N ARG A 48 -0.70 1.59 6.53
CA ARG A 48 -0.25 1.79 7.91
C ARG A 48 -0.25 3.27 8.28
N GLY A 49 0.34 4.12 7.44
CA GLY A 49 0.37 5.57 7.67
C GLY A 49 -1.01 6.24 7.52
N ALA A 50 -1.83 5.81 6.58
CA ALA A 50 -3.16 6.37 6.37
C ALA A 50 -4.15 5.97 7.46
N LEU A 51 -4.13 4.72 7.93
CA LEU A 51 -4.96 4.26 9.05
C LEU A 51 -4.63 5.01 10.32
N ALA A 52 -3.35 5.18 10.67
CA ALA A 52 -2.93 5.94 11.84
C ALA A 52 -3.47 7.38 11.84
N ARG A 53 -3.64 7.99 10.65
CA ARG A 53 -4.20 9.35 10.51
C ARG A 53 -5.73 9.41 10.55
N LEU A 54 -6.39 8.31 10.26
CA LEU A 54 -7.85 8.19 10.34
C LEU A 54 -8.34 7.74 11.73
N GLU A 55 -7.47 7.14 12.53
CA GLU A 55 -7.77 6.79 13.92
C GLU A 55 -8.06 8.06 14.75
N THR A 56 -9.04 7.98 15.65
CA THR A 56 -9.42 9.11 16.51
C THR A 56 -9.08 8.87 17.97
N ASP A 57 -9.24 7.64 18.44
CA ASP A 57 -9.17 7.31 19.87
C ASP A 57 -8.19 6.16 20.16
N GLY A 58 -7.23 5.96 19.27
CA GLY A 58 -6.26 4.86 19.37
C GLY A 58 -6.86 3.47 19.16
N ALA A 59 -8.14 3.38 18.78
CA ALA A 59 -8.81 2.13 18.46
C ALA A 59 -8.69 1.78 16.96
N PRO A 60 -8.49 0.50 16.61
CA PRO A 60 -8.45 0.07 15.22
C PRO A 60 -9.73 0.45 14.47
N ILE A 61 -9.60 0.90 13.24
CA ILE A 61 -10.72 1.34 12.40
C ILE A 61 -11.54 0.14 11.91
N PRO A 62 -12.89 0.18 12.00
CA PRO A 62 -13.72 -0.84 11.40
C PRO A 62 -13.45 -0.96 9.89
N ARG A 63 -12.97 -2.13 9.46
CA ARG A 63 -12.61 -2.36 8.05
C ARG A 63 -13.80 -2.17 7.10
N GLY A 64 -15.02 -2.38 7.61
CA GLY A 64 -16.26 -2.18 6.87
C GLY A 64 -16.61 -0.73 6.57
N GLU A 65 -15.96 0.26 7.23
CA GLU A 65 -16.18 1.69 7.03
C GLU A 65 -15.21 2.32 6.01
N LEU A 66 -14.23 1.55 5.56
CA LEU A 66 -13.17 2.05 4.68
C LEU A 66 -13.56 2.01 3.20
N SER A 67 -13.27 3.07 2.46
CA SER A 67 -13.31 3.09 1.01
C SER A 67 -11.98 3.56 0.43
N VAL A 68 -11.67 3.14 -0.80
CA VAL A 68 -10.37 3.35 -1.46
C VAL A 68 -10.57 3.90 -2.86
N VAL A 69 -9.81 4.95 -3.20
CA VAL A 69 -9.58 5.36 -4.58
C VAL A 69 -8.09 5.22 -4.87
N SER A 70 -7.73 4.38 -5.82
CA SER A 70 -6.32 4.08 -6.17
C SER A 70 -5.97 4.61 -7.55
N GLY A 71 -4.84 5.28 -7.68
CA GLY A 71 -4.28 5.69 -8.97
C GLY A 71 -3.57 4.56 -9.73
N HIS A 72 -3.46 3.36 -9.14
CA HIS A 72 -2.72 2.26 -9.71
C HIS A 72 -3.62 1.02 -9.92
N PRO A 73 -3.78 0.52 -11.16
CA PRO A 73 -4.72 -0.54 -11.50
C PRO A 73 -4.15 -1.96 -11.27
N GLY A 74 -2.90 -2.08 -10.83
CA GLY A 74 -2.21 -3.38 -10.73
C GLY A 74 -2.88 -4.36 -9.76
N PRO A 75 -2.92 -5.66 -10.09
CA PRO A 75 -3.61 -6.67 -9.28
C PRO A 75 -3.05 -6.77 -7.86
N GLY A 76 -1.73 -6.70 -7.67
CA GLY A 76 -1.14 -6.71 -6.32
C GLY A 76 -1.55 -5.51 -5.47
N VAL A 77 -1.74 -4.34 -6.08
CA VAL A 77 -2.27 -3.14 -5.38
C VAL A 77 -3.72 -3.37 -4.96
N ARG A 78 -4.55 -3.86 -5.87
CA ARG A 78 -5.95 -4.18 -5.61
C ARG A 78 -6.10 -5.22 -4.49
N ASP A 79 -5.30 -6.28 -4.55
CA ASP A 79 -5.38 -7.38 -3.59
C ASP A 79 -4.88 -6.96 -2.19
N ALA A 80 -3.86 -6.10 -2.10
CA ALA A 80 -3.42 -5.54 -0.83
C ALA A 80 -4.53 -4.70 -0.17
N PHE A 81 -5.21 -3.83 -0.94
CA PHE A 81 -6.36 -3.07 -0.45
C PHE A 81 -7.51 -4.01 -0.05
N GLU A 82 -7.83 -4.99 -0.87
CA GLU A 82 -8.90 -5.95 -0.56
C GLU A 82 -8.62 -6.70 0.73
N PHE A 83 -7.43 -7.25 0.88
CA PHE A 83 -7.09 -8.05 2.05
C PHE A 83 -7.24 -7.27 3.35
N VAL A 84 -6.80 -6.01 3.37
CA VAL A 84 -6.87 -5.17 4.56
C VAL A 84 -8.27 -4.59 4.77
N THR A 85 -8.89 -4.01 3.73
CA THR A 85 -10.08 -3.17 3.87
C THR A 85 -11.39 -3.84 3.45
N ARG A 86 -11.33 -4.94 2.69
CA ARG A 86 -12.50 -5.56 2.03
C ARG A 86 -13.23 -4.59 1.09
N ALA A 87 -12.57 -3.53 0.62
CA ALA A 87 -13.21 -2.49 -0.17
C ALA A 87 -13.66 -2.98 -1.54
N VAL A 88 -12.92 -3.91 -2.16
CA VAL A 88 -13.29 -4.47 -3.46
C VAL A 88 -14.58 -5.30 -3.36
N THR A 89 -14.61 -6.25 -2.42
CA THR A 89 -15.81 -7.10 -2.18
C THR A 89 -17.05 -6.28 -1.84
N ARG A 90 -16.88 -5.14 -1.14
CA ARG A 90 -17.99 -4.25 -0.75
C ARG A 90 -18.37 -3.22 -1.82
N GLY A 91 -17.71 -3.20 -2.98
CA GLY A 91 -17.96 -2.18 -4.03
C GLY A 91 -17.48 -0.76 -3.65
N CYS A 92 -16.57 -0.65 -2.69
CA CYS A 92 -16.03 0.61 -2.17
C CYS A 92 -14.56 0.86 -2.62
N TYR A 93 -14.12 0.17 -3.67
CA TYR A 93 -12.82 0.34 -4.31
C TYR A 93 -12.99 0.91 -5.72
N LYS A 94 -12.30 1.99 -6.03
CA LYS A 94 -12.28 2.61 -7.36
C LYS A 94 -10.84 2.76 -7.84
N VAL A 95 -10.60 2.52 -9.13
CA VAL A 95 -9.36 2.92 -9.81
C VAL A 95 -9.62 4.25 -10.52
N GLU A 96 -8.75 5.24 -10.24
CA GLU A 96 -8.81 6.57 -10.84
C GLU A 96 -7.44 6.92 -11.44
N LEU A 97 -7.26 6.61 -12.71
CA LEU A 97 -5.99 6.80 -13.42
C LEU A 97 -5.62 8.27 -13.62
N SER A 98 -6.58 9.19 -13.47
CA SER A 98 -6.35 10.63 -13.64
C SER A 98 -5.71 11.31 -12.43
N LEU A 99 -5.47 10.59 -11.31
CA LEU A 99 -4.76 11.18 -10.17
C LEU A 99 -3.41 11.76 -10.61
N PRO A 100 -3.14 13.06 -10.35
CA PRO A 100 -1.98 13.74 -10.91
C PRO A 100 -0.67 13.44 -10.20
N GLU A 101 -0.71 13.01 -8.94
CA GLU A 101 0.46 12.84 -8.07
C GLU A 101 1.21 11.55 -8.36
N ALA A 102 2.50 11.52 -8.03
CA ALA A 102 3.38 10.35 -8.05
C ALA A 102 3.35 9.56 -9.39
N ARG A 103 3.46 10.26 -10.51
CA ARG A 103 3.51 9.70 -11.87
C ARG A 103 4.96 9.58 -12.32
N PHE A 104 5.63 8.49 -11.95
CA PHE A 104 7.08 8.32 -12.13
C PHE A 104 7.48 7.74 -13.49
N SER A 105 6.56 7.21 -14.28
CA SER A 105 6.86 6.61 -15.56
C SER A 105 5.94 7.15 -16.64
N LYS A 106 6.53 7.75 -17.68
CA LYS A 106 5.78 8.21 -18.85
C LYS A 106 5.16 7.08 -19.68
N ALA A 107 5.74 5.87 -19.57
CA ALA A 107 5.25 4.69 -20.29
C ALA A 107 4.09 3.99 -19.57
N ALA A 108 3.91 4.27 -18.28
CA ALA A 108 2.84 3.67 -17.48
C ALA A 108 1.93 4.81 -17.00
N ASP A 109 0.77 4.95 -17.63
CA ASP A 109 -0.22 5.97 -17.28
C ASP A 109 -0.95 5.60 -15.98
N LYS A 110 -0.23 5.71 -14.87
CA LYS A 110 -0.72 5.41 -13.52
C LYS A 110 -0.04 6.26 -12.47
N SER A 111 -0.78 6.54 -11.41
CA SER A 111 -0.31 7.23 -10.22
C SER A 111 0.00 6.24 -9.11
N TYR A 112 1.07 6.49 -8.37
CA TYR A 112 1.42 5.75 -7.14
C TYR A 112 0.89 6.51 -5.91
N SER A 113 -0.34 6.99 -6.02
CA SER A 113 -1.09 7.61 -4.94
C SER A 113 -2.43 6.91 -4.73
N PHE A 114 -3.00 7.10 -3.55
CA PHE A 114 -4.35 6.64 -3.24
C PHE A 114 -5.02 7.51 -2.18
N TRP A 115 -6.33 7.43 -2.11
CA TRP A 115 -7.15 7.97 -1.04
C TRP A 115 -7.72 6.84 -0.20
N LEU A 116 -7.60 6.97 1.12
CA LEU A 116 -8.30 6.14 2.09
C LEU A 116 -9.32 7.01 2.83
N THR A 117 -10.59 6.57 2.85
CA THR A 117 -11.68 7.37 3.40
C THR A 117 -12.45 6.55 4.44
N ARG A 118 -12.81 7.20 5.54
CA ARG A 118 -13.72 6.73 6.59
C ARG A 118 -14.76 7.81 6.87
N GLY A 119 -16.02 7.59 6.48
CA GLY A 119 -17.07 8.61 6.57
C GLY A 119 -16.69 9.88 5.82
N GLN A 120 -16.59 11.01 6.53
CA GLN A 120 -16.18 12.29 5.95
C GLN A 120 -14.66 12.55 6.04
N ARG A 121 -13.93 11.72 6.75
CA ARG A 121 -12.48 11.84 6.90
C ARG A 121 -11.78 11.12 5.76
N ARG A 122 -10.82 11.77 5.13
CA ARG A 122 -10.07 11.24 4.00
C ARG A 122 -8.60 11.60 4.11
N VAL A 123 -7.74 10.61 3.87
CA VAL A 123 -6.29 10.77 3.81
C VAL A 123 -5.81 10.41 2.41
N GLN A 124 -5.02 11.29 1.82
CA GLN A 124 -4.24 10.98 0.62
C GLN A 124 -2.87 10.45 1.02
N ALA A 125 -2.43 9.39 0.39
CA ALA A 125 -1.07 8.90 0.45
C ALA A 125 -0.44 9.01 -0.93
N VAL A 126 0.66 9.76 -1.04
CA VAL A 126 1.39 10.02 -2.28
C VAL A 126 2.80 9.45 -2.13
N LEU A 127 3.16 8.45 -2.95
CA LEU A 127 4.49 7.86 -2.90
C LEU A 127 5.55 8.90 -3.23
N ARG A 128 6.62 8.97 -2.42
CA ARG A 128 7.73 9.89 -2.67
C ARG A 128 8.54 9.46 -3.90
N GLU A 129 9.08 10.44 -4.61
CA GLU A 129 10.03 10.21 -5.69
C GLU A 129 11.29 9.49 -5.16
N GLY A 130 11.87 8.60 -5.97
CA GLY A 130 13.07 7.83 -5.60
C GLY A 130 12.81 6.58 -4.74
N VAL A 131 11.62 6.40 -4.17
CA VAL A 131 11.30 5.15 -3.43
C VAL A 131 11.33 3.94 -4.37
N LEU A 132 10.83 4.06 -5.58
CA LEU A 132 11.04 3.06 -6.62
C LEU A 132 12.21 3.50 -7.50
N PRO A 133 13.26 2.68 -7.63
CA PRO A 133 14.43 3.03 -8.43
C PRO A 133 14.10 3.00 -9.94
N PRO A 134 14.81 3.76 -10.79
CA PRO A 134 14.60 3.76 -12.24
C PRO A 134 14.65 2.37 -12.88
N GLU A 135 15.52 1.49 -12.37
CA GLU A 135 15.64 0.09 -12.81
C GLU A 135 14.31 -0.69 -12.67
N PHE A 136 13.50 -0.38 -11.63
CA PHE A 136 12.19 -1.00 -11.45
C PHE A 136 11.28 -0.73 -12.66
N PHE A 137 11.29 0.51 -13.16
CA PHE A 137 10.47 0.89 -14.31
C PHE A 137 11.04 0.36 -15.62
N ALA A 138 12.37 0.31 -15.75
CA ALA A 138 13.04 -0.20 -16.95
C ALA A 138 12.78 -1.69 -17.19
N LEU A 139 12.58 -2.47 -16.11
CA LEU A 139 12.31 -3.91 -16.19
C LEU A 139 10.81 -4.24 -16.32
N LEU A 140 9.94 -3.23 -16.23
CA LEU A 140 8.49 -3.45 -16.34
C LEU A 140 8.11 -3.90 -17.75
N GLY A 141 7.48 -5.08 -17.84
CA GLY A 141 6.95 -5.61 -19.09
C GLY A 141 8.00 -6.24 -20.01
N ASP A 142 9.27 -6.28 -19.63
CA ASP A 142 10.30 -6.99 -20.41
C ASP A 142 10.05 -8.51 -20.36
N PRO A 143 9.78 -9.16 -21.51
CA PRO A 143 9.45 -10.58 -21.57
C PRO A 143 10.68 -11.49 -21.44
N ALA A 144 11.92 -10.95 -21.52
CA ALA A 144 13.13 -11.76 -21.47
C ALA A 144 13.25 -12.49 -20.11
N PRO A 145 13.50 -13.81 -20.10
CA PRO A 145 13.56 -14.58 -18.85
C PRO A 145 14.60 -14.06 -17.86
N GLN A 146 15.68 -13.46 -18.34
CA GLN A 146 16.70 -12.84 -17.49
C GLN A 146 16.17 -11.56 -16.83
N ALA A 147 15.52 -10.68 -17.58
CA ALA A 147 14.90 -9.47 -17.07
C ALA A 147 13.81 -9.78 -16.03
N GLN A 148 12.98 -10.79 -16.29
CA GLN A 148 11.96 -11.25 -15.33
C GLN A 148 12.58 -11.74 -14.02
N ARG A 149 13.68 -12.52 -14.07
CA ARG A 149 14.40 -12.96 -12.87
C ARG A 149 15.03 -11.78 -12.12
N GLN A 150 15.62 -10.83 -12.85
CA GLN A 150 16.21 -9.62 -12.28
C GLN A 150 15.12 -8.77 -11.60
N HIS A 151 14.01 -8.57 -12.26
CA HIS A 151 12.87 -7.82 -11.73
C HIS A 151 12.27 -8.50 -10.48
N ALA A 152 12.16 -9.83 -10.46
CA ALA A 152 11.70 -10.55 -9.28
C ALA A 152 12.61 -10.35 -8.07
N ARG A 153 13.95 -10.40 -8.27
CA ARG A 153 14.94 -10.10 -7.21
C ARG A 153 14.83 -8.65 -6.74
N LEU A 154 14.70 -7.72 -7.67
CA LEU A 154 14.56 -6.29 -7.35
C LEU A 154 13.31 -6.02 -6.53
N ARG A 155 12.16 -6.61 -6.90
CA ARG A 155 10.90 -6.49 -6.14
C ARG A 155 11.02 -7.01 -4.71
N ALA A 156 11.72 -8.12 -4.49
CA ALA A 156 11.96 -8.63 -3.14
C ALA A 156 12.82 -7.67 -2.29
N ARG A 157 13.93 -7.17 -2.85
CA ARG A 157 14.79 -6.18 -2.16
C ARG A 157 14.05 -4.87 -1.85
N ILE A 158 13.20 -4.40 -2.78
CA ILE A 158 12.37 -3.21 -2.52
C ILE A 158 11.41 -3.49 -1.36
N ALA A 159 10.77 -4.67 -1.34
CA ALA A 159 9.84 -5.04 -0.26
C ALA A 159 10.54 -5.07 1.10
N GLU A 160 11.71 -5.70 1.22
CA GLU A 160 12.51 -5.70 2.47
C GLU A 160 12.81 -4.28 2.95
N ARG A 161 13.32 -3.43 2.05
CA ARG A 161 13.64 -2.04 2.39
C ARG A 161 12.41 -1.26 2.83
N VAL A 162 11.32 -1.35 2.08
CA VAL A 162 10.06 -0.64 2.36
C VAL A 162 9.46 -1.05 3.69
N LEU A 163 9.46 -2.34 4.01
CA LEU A 163 8.92 -2.84 5.27
C LEU A 163 9.75 -2.40 6.48
N GLY A 164 11.03 -2.11 6.29
CA GLY A 164 11.92 -1.60 7.34
C GLY A 164 11.86 -0.08 7.56
N GLN A 165 11.13 0.66 6.72
CA GLN A 165 11.03 2.13 6.78
C GLN A 165 9.71 2.58 7.41
N ALA A 166 9.74 3.78 8.02
CA ALA A 166 8.51 4.41 8.49
C ALA A 166 7.64 4.85 7.30
N PRO A 167 6.29 4.81 7.41
CA PRO A 167 5.41 5.24 6.34
C PRO A 167 5.70 6.65 5.80
N GLU A 168 6.11 7.57 6.67
CA GLU A 168 6.42 8.96 6.36
C GLU A 168 7.71 9.13 5.53
N GLU A 169 8.62 8.17 5.59
CA GLU A 169 9.81 8.14 4.73
C GLU A 169 9.46 7.73 3.30
N LEU A 170 8.35 7.00 3.12
CA LEU A 170 7.92 6.45 1.84
C LEU A 170 6.84 7.31 1.17
N PHE A 171 5.96 7.91 1.96
CA PHE A 171 4.79 8.66 1.49
C PHE A 171 4.73 10.06 2.06
N VAL A 172 4.18 10.97 1.26
CA VAL A 172 3.58 12.21 1.76
C VAL A 172 2.11 11.91 2.04
N PHE A 173 1.67 12.25 3.23
CA PHE A 173 0.26 12.11 3.61
C PHE A 173 -0.37 13.49 3.73
N ASP A 174 -1.56 13.65 3.12
CA ASP A 174 -2.40 14.84 3.26
C ASP A 174 -3.78 14.43 3.79
N GLY A 175 -4.33 15.23 4.71
CA GLY A 175 -5.61 14.97 5.35
C GLY A 175 -5.51 14.85 6.86
N PRO A 176 -6.62 14.54 7.56
CA PRO A 176 -6.71 14.69 9.00
C PRO A 176 -5.64 13.90 9.72
N GLY A 177 -4.62 14.62 10.17
CA GLY A 177 -3.67 14.14 11.16
C GLY A 177 -4.34 14.05 12.53
N GLN A 178 -3.70 13.37 13.48
CA GLN A 178 -4.10 13.46 14.87
C GLN A 178 -4.09 14.94 15.27
N SER A 179 -5.21 15.44 15.73
CA SER A 179 -5.20 16.62 16.59
C SER A 179 -4.29 16.26 17.77
N ALA A 180 -3.16 16.95 17.91
CA ALA A 180 -2.39 16.88 19.14
C ALA A 180 -3.40 17.14 20.27
N SER A 181 -3.63 16.12 21.08
CA SER A 181 -4.39 16.29 22.30
C SER A 181 -3.63 17.32 23.10
N ALA A 182 -4.20 18.50 23.25
CA ALA A 182 -3.70 19.51 24.17
C ALA A 182 -3.69 18.87 25.55
N ALA A 183 -2.50 18.76 26.12
CA ALA A 183 -2.28 18.40 27.51
C ALA A 183 -2.81 19.49 28.42
#